data_ead6d8056a91c22807ed8658389bb367
#
_entry.id   ead6d8056a91c22807ed8658389bb367
#
_cell.length_a   1.000
_cell.length_b   1.000
_cell.length_c   1.000
_cell.angle_alpha   90.00
_cell.angle_beta   90.00
_cell.angle_gamma   90.00
#
_symmetry.space_group_name_H-M   'P 1'
#
loop_
_entity.id
_entity.type
_entity.pdbx_description
1 polymer ?
#
loop_
_entity_poly.entity_id
_entity_poly.type
_entity_poly.pdbx_seq_one_letter_code
_entity_poly.pdbx_strand_id
1 'polypeptide(L)'
;MVALRPRIRPIRRFCYPIGVKLLGKVVLAIFVLAVAFIAFVYMRASSARDVDRTYHAAIPKTVILQSISFSAGGDIPSSYTCKGEGVSPEVSWEAAPDKAQSYVLIATDWDGPSPRLRLGNFTHWLLFNIPRGVHEIKSAVTPIELTQEKIEVGNNSSDAAAYMPPCPPLGRHRYIFRLYALDVAQVHPASRDRNGVMNAMTGHVLAYGEIVGLFGG
;
A
#
# COMPACT_ATOMS: atom_id res chain seq x y z
N MET A 1 64.76 -16.06 -62.21
CA MET A 1 63.42 -16.17 -61.66
C MET A 1 63.48 -16.35 -60.12
N VAL A 2 63.27 -15.30 -59.35
CA VAL A 2 63.33 -15.38 -57.89
C VAL A 2 61.86 -15.37 -57.38
N ALA A 3 61.48 -16.50 -56.80
CA ALA A 3 60.14 -16.70 -56.27
C ALA A 3 59.97 -15.97 -54.93
N LEU A 4 59.11 -14.88 -54.86
CA LEU A 4 58.73 -14.26 -53.68
C LEU A 4 57.69 -15.10 -52.89
N ARG A 5 58.08 -15.55 -51.70
CA ARG A 5 57.18 -16.23 -50.76
C ARG A 5 56.32 -15.21 -50.03
N PRO A 6 55.00 -15.37 -49.94
CA PRO A 6 54.16 -14.43 -49.15
C PRO A 6 54.41 -14.59 -47.63
N ARG A 7 54.71 -13.47 -46.95
CA ARG A 7 54.79 -13.42 -45.49
C ARG A 7 53.38 -13.50 -44.93
N ILE A 8 53.02 -14.60 -44.30
CA ILE A 8 51.84 -14.77 -43.50
C ILE A 8 52.05 -13.96 -42.20
N ARG A 9 51.24 -12.89 -41.99
CA ARG A 9 51.25 -12.14 -40.73
C ARG A 9 50.59 -13.02 -39.65
N PRO A 10 51.17 -13.18 -38.45
CA PRO A 10 50.54 -13.92 -37.40
C PRO A 10 49.29 -13.17 -36.88
N ILE A 11 48.18 -13.90 -36.79
CA ILE A 11 46.94 -13.42 -36.18
C ILE A 11 47.25 -13.11 -34.70
N ARG A 12 47.24 -11.84 -34.30
CA ARG A 12 47.37 -11.44 -32.91
C ARG A 12 46.19 -12.00 -32.15
N ARG A 13 46.38 -13.04 -31.37
CA ARG A 13 45.42 -13.48 -30.37
C ARG A 13 45.33 -12.35 -29.33
N PHE A 14 44.21 -11.66 -29.31
CA PHE A 14 43.90 -10.71 -28.24
C PHE A 14 43.79 -11.50 -26.91
N CYS A 15 44.87 -11.59 -26.16
CA CYS A 15 44.82 -12.05 -24.76
C CYS A 15 44.13 -10.98 -23.95
N TYR A 16 42.81 -11.11 -23.69
CA TYR A 16 42.14 -10.29 -22.69
C TYR A 16 42.83 -10.52 -21.34
N PRO A 17 43.29 -9.47 -20.66
CA PRO A 17 43.94 -9.59 -19.34
C PRO A 17 42.99 -10.30 -18.36
N ILE A 18 43.51 -11.17 -17.53
CA ILE A 18 42.75 -12.00 -16.57
C ILE A 18 41.79 -11.15 -15.73
N GLY A 19 42.13 -9.90 -15.41
CA GLY A 19 41.30 -8.94 -14.68
C GLY A 19 39.99 -8.57 -15.40
N VAL A 20 39.98 -8.46 -16.74
CA VAL A 20 38.77 -8.10 -17.51
C VAL A 20 37.74 -9.25 -17.47
N LYS A 21 38.23 -10.52 -17.53
CA LYS A 21 37.34 -11.70 -17.43
C LYS A 21 36.74 -11.83 -16.02
N LEU A 22 37.51 -11.53 -14.99
CA LEU A 22 37.01 -11.54 -13.60
C LEU A 22 35.98 -10.43 -13.37
N LEU A 23 36.27 -9.21 -13.83
CA LEU A 23 35.34 -8.08 -13.75
C LEU A 23 34.02 -8.40 -14.46
N GLY A 24 34.05 -8.99 -15.66
CA GLY A 24 32.86 -9.40 -16.39
C GLY A 24 32.00 -10.43 -15.62
N LYS A 25 32.63 -11.41 -14.94
CA LYS A 25 31.91 -12.37 -14.09
C LYS A 25 31.28 -11.72 -12.87
N VAL A 26 31.97 -10.78 -12.23
CA VAL A 26 31.44 -10.03 -11.09
C VAL A 26 30.26 -9.16 -11.48
N VAL A 27 30.34 -8.44 -12.60
CA VAL A 27 29.24 -7.62 -13.12
C VAL A 27 28.03 -8.49 -13.46
N LEU A 28 28.25 -9.63 -14.12
CA LEU A 28 27.18 -10.57 -14.44
C LEU A 28 26.52 -11.14 -13.16
N ALA A 29 27.30 -11.48 -12.14
CA ALA A 29 26.78 -11.99 -10.87
C ALA A 29 25.93 -10.92 -10.15
N ILE A 30 26.40 -9.67 -10.11
CA ILE A 30 25.62 -8.55 -9.54
C ILE A 30 24.31 -8.35 -10.32
N PHE A 31 24.37 -8.38 -11.64
CA PHE A 31 23.18 -8.25 -12.49
C PHE A 31 22.15 -9.38 -12.21
N VAL A 32 22.60 -10.62 -12.14
CA VAL A 32 21.73 -11.78 -11.83
C VAL A 32 21.10 -11.63 -10.44
N LEU A 33 21.88 -11.22 -9.44
CA LEU A 33 21.37 -10.98 -8.08
C LEU A 33 20.35 -9.83 -8.05
N ALA A 34 20.59 -8.75 -8.79
CA ALA A 34 19.65 -7.64 -8.89
C ALA A 34 18.33 -8.07 -9.53
N VAL A 35 18.38 -8.83 -10.63
CA VAL A 35 17.18 -9.37 -11.29
C VAL A 35 16.42 -10.31 -10.35
N ALA A 36 17.12 -11.21 -9.66
CA ALA A 36 16.51 -12.13 -8.71
C ALA A 36 15.85 -11.37 -7.54
N PHE A 37 16.49 -10.33 -7.03
CA PHE A 37 15.92 -9.47 -5.97
C PHE A 37 14.66 -8.74 -6.45
N ILE A 38 14.68 -8.14 -7.66
CA ILE A 38 13.50 -7.49 -8.24
C ILE A 38 12.36 -8.49 -8.41
N ALA A 39 12.63 -9.68 -8.95
CA ALA A 39 11.65 -10.74 -9.09
C ALA A 39 11.07 -11.17 -7.74
N PHE A 40 11.91 -11.32 -6.71
CA PHE A 40 11.47 -11.64 -5.35
C PHE A 40 10.53 -10.55 -4.77
N VAL A 41 10.91 -9.27 -4.89
CA VAL A 41 10.06 -8.14 -4.42
C VAL A 41 8.73 -8.12 -5.16
N TYR A 42 8.74 -8.32 -6.48
CA TYR A 42 7.52 -8.38 -7.29
C TYR A 42 6.61 -9.55 -6.89
N MET A 43 7.16 -10.75 -6.73
CA MET A 43 6.39 -11.93 -6.29
C MET A 43 5.78 -11.72 -4.90
N ARG A 44 6.57 -11.17 -3.96
CA ARG A 44 6.08 -10.86 -2.62
C ARG A 44 4.92 -9.84 -2.65
N ALA A 45 5.05 -8.79 -3.45
CA ALA A 45 4.00 -7.78 -3.60
C ALA A 45 2.74 -8.33 -4.29
N SER A 46 2.88 -9.20 -5.30
CA SER A 46 1.73 -9.84 -5.96
C SER A 46 0.99 -10.79 -5.00
N SER A 47 1.74 -11.62 -4.26
CA SER A 47 1.16 -12.51 -3.25
C SER A 47 0.38 -11.74 -2.18
N ALA A 48 0.91 -10.61 -1.69
CA ALA A 48 0.21 -9.78 -0.71
C ALA A 48 -1.11 -9.22 -1.26
N ARG A 49 -1.16 -8.81 -2.54
CA ARG A 49 -2.40 -8.36 -3.20
C ARG A 49 -3.40 -9.49 -3.38
N ASP A 50 -2.94 -10.69 -3.69
CA ASP A 50 -3.82 -11.86 -3.86
C ASP A 50 -4.42 -12.29 -2.51
N VAL A 51 -3.64 -12.24 -1.44
CA VAL A 51 -4.14 -12.46 -0.06
C VAL A 51 -5.20 -11.42 0.30
N ASP A 52 -4.93 -10.11 0.05
CA ASP A 52 -5.89 -9.03 0.31
C ASP A 52 -7.19 -9.24 -0.49
N ARG A 53 -7.10 -9.60 -1.76
CA ARG A 53 -8.25 -9.88 -2.62
C ARG A 53 -9.06 -11.07 -2.13
N THR A 54 -8.38 -12.16 -1.79
CA THR A 54 -9.03 -13.40 -1.29
C THR A 54 -9.73 -13.14 0.05
N TYR A 55 -9.09 -12.40 0.95
CA TYR A 55 -9.67 -12.00 2.22
C TYR A 55 -10.99 -11.23 2.01
N HIS A 56 -10.99 -10.20 1.14
CA HIS A 56 -12.18 -9.39 0.89
C HIS A 56 -13.26 -10.13 0.09
N ALA A 57 -12.89 -11.08 -0.77
CA ALA A 57 -13.87 -11.90 -1.49
C ALA A 57 -14.68 -12.82 -0.56
N ALA A 58 -14.18 -13.14 0.62
CA ALA A 58 -14.84 -13.98 1.61
C ALA A 58 -15.78 -13.19 2.56
N ILE A 59 -15.75 -11.85 2.54
CA ILE A 59 -16.51 -10.99 3.45
C ILE A 59 -17.63 -10.28 2.70
N PRO A 60 -18.87 -10.22 3.22
CA PRO A 60 -19.95 -9.47 2.61
C PRO A 60 -19.61 -7.97 2.46
N LYS A 61 -19.75 -7.43 1.24
CA LYS A 61 -19.57 -5.99 0.97
C LYS A 61 -20.93 -5.29 1.00
N THR A 62 -21.48 -5.12 2.19
CA THR A 62 -22.82 -4.55 2.40
C THR A 62 -22.84 -3.17 3.04
N VAL A 63 -21.75 -2.76 3.68
CA VAL A 63 -21.63 -1.42 4.26
C VAL A 63 -21.49 -0.39 3.14
N ILE A 64 -22.30 0.66 3.19
CA ILE A 64 -22.22 1.80 2.26
C ILE A 64 -21.24 2.79 2.87
N LEU A 65 -20.02 2.86 2.32
CA LEU A 65 -19.00 3.83 2.71
C LEU A 65 -18.97 4.96 1.69
N GLN A 66 -19.06 6.19 2.17
CA GLN A 66 -19.14 7.40 1.35
C GLN A 66 -18.30 8.53 1.94
N SER A 67 -18.11 9.59 1.17
CA SER A 67 -17.42 10.81 1.59
C SER A 67 -18.03 12.03 0.90
N ILE A 68 -18.19 13.14 1.61
CA ILE A 68 -18.48 14.44 0.99
C ILE A 68 -17.22 15.12 0.48
N SER A 69 -16.04 14.64 0.91
CA SER A 69 -14.73 15.18 0.52
C SER A 69 -14.33 14.83 -0.91
N PHE A 70 -14.76 13.66 -1.41
CA PHE A 70 -14.51 13.19 -2.78
C PHE A 70 -15.54 12.12 -3.18
N SER A 71 -15.85 12.04 -4.47
CA SER A 71 -16.74 11.00 -5.00
C SER A 71 -16.01 9.67 -5.22
N ALA A 72 -16.75 8.55 -5.21
CA ALA A 72 -16.20 7.23 -5.51
C ALA A 72 -15.55 7.18 -6.91
N GLY A 73 -14.27 6.83 -6.98
CA GLY A 73 -13.46 6.86 -8.21
C GLY A 73 -13.08 8.26 -8.69
N GLY A 74 -13.46 9.30 -7.96
CA GLY A 74 -13.11 10.70 -8.25
C GLY A 74 -11.76 11.13 -7.67
N ASP A 75 -11.34 12.35 -7.99
CA ASP A 75 -10.11 12.93 -7.46
C ASP A 75 -10.27 13.30 -5.99
N ILE A 76 -9.23 13.00 -5.20
CA ILE A 76 -9.06 13.53 -3.85
C ILE A 76 -8.58 14.97 -3.98
N PRO A 77 -9.34 15.98 -3.46
CA PRO A 77 -8.94 17.37 -3.48
C PRO A 77 -7.59 17.62 -2.81
N SER A 78 -6.86 18.62 -3.29
CA SER A 78 -5.51 18.94 -2.83
C SER A 78 -5.42 19.18 -1.32
N SER A 79 -6.45 19.72 -0.68
CA SER A 79 -6.53 19.93 0.77
C SER A 79 -6.28 18.66 1.60
N TYR A 80 -6.63 17.49 1.07
CA TYR A 80 -6.44 16.19 1.72
C TYR A 80 -5.13 15.49 1.34
N THR A 81 -4.24 16.14 0.60
CA THR A 81 -3.02 15.56 0.01
C THR A 81 -1.78 16.39 0.38
N CYS A 82 -0.58 15.88 0.03
CA CYS A 82 0.68 16.61 0.23
C CYS A 82 0.83 17.87 -0.64
N LYS A 83 -0.12 18.16 -1.50
CA LYS A 83 -0.15 19.39 -2.33
C LYS A 83 -0.97 20.52 -1.68
N GLY A 84 -1.62 20.25 -0.57
CA GLY A 84 -2.40 21.20 0.20
C GLY A 84 -2.13 21.07 1.70
N GLU A 85 -3.16 21.20 2.52
CA GLU A 85 -3.07 21.18 3.99
C GLU A 85 -2.74 19.80 4.54
N GLY A 86 -3.03 18.73 3.78
CA GLY A 86 -2.76 17.37 4.17
C GLY A 86 -3.64 16.85 5.30
N VAL A 87 -4.81 17.43 5.49
CA VAL A 87 -5.77 17.00 6.52
C VAL A 87 -6.52 15.74 6.10
N SER A 88 -7.09 14.99 7.05
CA SER A 88 -7.89 13.82 6.75
C SER A 88 -9.21 14.19 6.06
N PRO A 89 -9.69 13.42 5.07
CA PRO A 89 -11.03 13.60 4.51
C PRO A 89 -12.11 13.17 5.50
N GLU A 90 -13.33 13.68 5.31
CA GLU A 90 -14.52 13.10 5.93
C GLU A 90 -14.81 11.73 5.33
N VAL A 91 -15.27 10.79 6.17
CA VAL A 91 -15.83 9.50 5.76
C VAL A 91 -17.04 9.17 6.62
N SER A 92 -18.14 8.77 5.99
CA SER A 92 -19.38 8.36 6.66
C SER A 92 -19.88 7.02 6.12
N TRP A 93 -20.72 6.32 6.90
CA TRP A 93 -21.21 5.01 6.51
C TRP A 93 -22.61 4.72 6.99
N GLU A 94 -23.28 3.86 6.21
CA GLU A 94 -24.62 3.38 6.45
C GLU A 94 -24.71 1.86 6.21
N ALA A 95 -25.86 1.28 6.49
CA ALA A 95 -26.16 -0.13 6.22
C ALA A 95 -25.17 -1.12 6.88
N ALA A 96 -24.56 -0.76 8.01
CA ALA A 96 -23.80 -1.71 8.80
C ALA A 96 -24.75 -2.77 9.40
N PRO A 97 -24.30 -4.03 9.55
CA PRO A 97 -25.13 -5.07 10.16
C PRO A 97 -25.55 -4.69 11.59
N ASP A 98 -26.79 -5.02 11.97
CA ASP A 98 -27.33 -4.73 13.32
C ASP A 98 -26.49 -5.31 14.47
N LYS A 99 -25.78 -6.41 14.20
CA LYS A 99 -24.89 -7.08 15.15
C LYS A 99 -23.54 -6.38 15.31
N ALA A 100 -23.23 -5.35 14.50
CA ALA A 100 -21.97 -4.62 14.62
C ALA A 100 -21.85 -3.96 16.00
N GLN A 101 -20.71 -4.17 16.64
CA GLN A 101 -20.37 -3.60 17.95
C GLN A 101 -19.29 -2.51 17.86
N SER A 102 -18.44 -2.59 16.84
CA SER A 102 -17.40 -1.60 16.56
C SER A 102 -17.03 -1.60 15.08
N TYR A 103 -16.21 -0.63 14.69
CA TYR A 103 -15.68 -0.55 13.33
C TYR A 103 -14.16 -0.35 13.32
N VAL A 104 -13.56 -0.72 12.19
CA VAL A 104 -12.17 -0.43 11.84
C VAL A 104 -12.14 0.26 10.48
N LEU A 105 -11.47 1.42 10.37
CA LEU A 105 -11.25 2.15 9.11
C LEU A 105 -9.78 2.03 8.71
N ILE A 106 -9.51 1.58 7.49
CA ILE A 106 -8.17 1.47 6.94
C ILE A 106 -8.13 2.14 5.57
N ALA A 107 -7.28 3.15 5.39
CA ALA A 107 -6.97 3.74 4.10
C ALA A 107 -5.62 3.23 3.60
N THR A 108 -5.58 2.66 2.40
CA THR A 108 -4.38 2.04 1.82
C THR A 108 -4.13 2.47 0.38
N ASP A 109 -2.85 2.46 -0.02
CA ASP A 109 -2.39 2.62 -1.39
C ASP A 109 -1.58 1.39 -1.80
N TRP A 110 -2.04 0.65 -2.80
CA TRP A 110 -1.39 -0.53 -3.36
C TRP A 110 -0.67 -0.24 -4.68
N ASP A 111 -0.61 0.99 -5.11
CA ASP A 111 -0.05 1.39 -6.40
C ASP A 111 1.41 1.90 -6.30
N GLY A 112 1.99 1.95 -5.09
CA GLY A 112 3.37 2.39 -4.90
C GLY A 112 4.44 1.49 -5.54
N PRO A 113 5.54 2.03 -6.07
CA PRO A 113 5.85 3.45 -6.29
C PRO A 113 5.16 4.02 -7.54
N SER A 114 4.52 3.19 -8.34
CA SER A 114 3.68 3.58 -9.48
C SER A 114 2.63 2.51 -9.76
N PRO A 115 1.49 2.86 -10.41
CA PRO A 115 0.43 1.92 -10.74
C PRO A 115 0.85 0.77 -11.66
N ARG A 116 1.99 0.93 -12.37
CA ARG A 116 2.55 -0.13 -13.22
C ARG A 116 3.37 -1.15 -12.44
N LEU A 117 4.12 -0.69 -11.43
CA LEU A 117 5.02 -1.54 -10.65
C LEU A 117 4.32 -2.21 -9.46
N ARG A 118 3.55 -1.45 -8.70
CA ARG A 118 2.73 -1.94 -7.58
C ARG A 118 3.50 -2.81 -6.58
N LEU A 119 4.70 -2.34 -6.18
CA LEU A 119 5.62 -3.08 -5.33
C LEU A 119 5.40 -2.85 -3.83
N GLY A 120 4.63 -1.81 -3.48
CA GLY A 120 4.36 -1.42 -2.09
C GLY A 120 2.87 -1.41 -1.76
N ASN A 121 2.60 -1.59 -0.47
CA ASN A 121 1.32 -1.31 0.15
C ASN A 121 1.58 -0.30 1.26
N PHE A 122 0.98 0.87 1.15
CA PHE A 122 1.11 1.93 2.12
C PHE A 122 -0.20 2.11 2.86
N THR A 123 -0.13 2.13 4.19
CA THR A 123 -1.26 2.47 5.05
C THR A 123 -1.21 3.97 5.30
N HIS A 124 -2.24 4.68 4.86
CA HIS A 124 -2.38 6.12 4.99
C HIS A 124 -3.13 6.52 6.26
N TRP A 125 -4.10 5.72 6.67
CA TRP A 125 -4.88 5.96 7.87
C TRP A 125 -5.36 4.65 8.46
N LEU A 126 -5.33 4.56 9.79
CA LEU A 126 -5.75 3.37 10.51
C LEU A 126 -6.46 3.80 11.79
N LEU A 127 -7.76 3.57 11.83
CA LEU A 127 -8.59 3.79 13.02
C LEU A 127 -9.21 2.46 13.41
N PHE A 128 -9.20 2.16 14.70
CA PHE A 128 -9.81 0.93 15.20
C PHE A 128 -10.53 1.17 16.53
N ASN A 129 -11.34 0.21 16.96
CA ASN A 129 -12.23 0.35 18.12
C ASN A 129 -13.17 1.55 17.99
N ILE A 130 -13.59 1.88 16.74
CA ILE A 130 -14.58 2.93 16.50
C ILE A 130 -15.91 2.46 17.11
N PRO A 131 -16.50 3.19 18.07
CA PRO A 131 -17.71 2.76 18.75
C PRO A 131 -18.91 2.59 17.80
N ARG A 132 -19.80 1.64 18.11
CA ARG A 132 -21.01 1.34 17.33
C ARG A 132 -21.86 2.56 16.99
N GLY A 133 -21.94 3.54 17.90
CA GLY A 133 -22.75 4.75 17.73
C GLY A 133 -22.14 5.82 16.82
N VAL A 134 -20.89 5.61 16.36
CA VAL A 134 -20.21 6.52 15.43
C VAL A 134 -20.54 6.07 14.01
N HIS A 135 -20.97 7.01 13.17
CA HIS A 135 -21.31 6.77 11.77
C HIS A 135 -20.57 7.69 10.79
N GLU A 136 -19.70 8.53 11.33
CA GLU A 136 -18.93 9.52 10.57
C GLU A 136 -17.61 9.80 11.27
N ILE A 137 -16.55 9.96 10.50
CA ILE A 137 -15.29 10.59 10.92
C ILE A 137 -15.19 11.92 10.17
N LYS A 138 -15.19 13.03 10.90
CA LYS A 138 -15.17 14.36 10.31
C LYS A 138 -13.88 14.65 9.57
N SER A 139 -13.94 15.57 8.62
CA SER A 139 -12.73 16.09 7.96
C SER A 139 -11.83 16.80 8.97
N ALA A 140 -10.51 16.74 8.74
CA ALA A 140 -9.48 17.38 9.57
C ALA A 140 -9.50 16.98 11.06
N VAL A 141 -10.05 15.80 11.38
CA VAL A 141 -10.11 15.30 12.75
C VAL A 141 -8.70 15.08 13.31
N THR A 142 -8.47 15.55 14.52
CA THR A 142 -7.19 15.37 15.20
C THR A 142 -7.14 14.05 15.99
N PRO A 143 -5.94 13.50 16.28
CA PRO A 143 -5.81 12.33 17.15
C PRO A 143 -6.40 12.53 18.56
N ILE A 144 -6.40 13.76 19.05
CA ILE A 144 -6.98 14.10 20.37
C ILE A 144 -8.50 13.95 20.33
N GLU A 145 -9.16 14.50 19.29
CA GLU A 145 -10.62 14.38 19.11
C GLU A 145 -11.03 12.92 18.95
N LEU A 146 -10.29 12.12 18.16
CA LEU A 146 -10.54 10.68 18.02
C LEU A 146 -10.45 9.96 19.38
N THR A 147 -9.45 10.29 20.19
CA THR A 147 -9.28 9.68 21.52
C THR A 147 -10.44 10.07 22.46
N GLN A 148 -10.94 11.30 22.39
CA GLN A 148 -12.12 11.74 23.17
C GLN A 148 -13.37 10.94 22.80
N GLU A 149 -13.50 10.54 21.54
CA GLU A 149 -14.56 9.66 21.04
C GLU A 149 -14.26 8.16 21.28
N LYS A 150 -13.19 7.83 22.02
CA LYS A 150 -12.71 6.46 22.30
C LYS A 150 -12.29 5.67 21.05
N ILE A 151 -11.92 6.37 20.00
CA ILE A 151 -11.38 5.79 18.76
C ILE A 151 -9.87 5.70 18.90
N GLU A 152 -9.32 4.55 18.61
CA GLU A 152 -7.87 4.34 18.61
C GLU A 152 -7.26 4.58 17.24
N VAL A 153 -6.13 5.31 17.24
CA VAL A 153 -5.38 5.61 16.02
C VAL A 153 -4.19 4.65 15.92
N GLY A 154 -4.17 3.84 14.87
CA GLY A 154 -3.03 2.97 14.56
C GLY A 154 -1.95 3.68 13.77
N ASN A 155 -0.80 3.01 13.60
CA ASN A 155 0.33 3.56 12.89
C ASN A 155 0.15 3.45 11.38
N ASN A 156 0.41 4.53 10.68
CA ASN A 156 0.53 4.55 9.22
C ASN A 156 1.90 4.00 8.76
N SER A 157 2.16 3.96 7.45
CA SER A 157 3.43 3.45 6.91
C SER A 157 4.67 4.30 7.19
N SER A 158 4.50 5.48 7.81
CA SER A 158 5.59 6.31 8.36
C SER A 158 5.77 6.12 9.87
N ASP A 159 5.13 5.09 10.45
CA ASP A 159 5.13 4.77 11.88
C ASP A 159 4.53 5.88 12.76
N ALA A 160 3.65 6.69 12.22
CA ALA A 160 2.93 7.76 12.93
C ALA A 160 1.46 7.37 13.16
N ALA A 161 0.95 7.60 14.38
CA ALA A 161 -0.46 7.44 14.72
C ALA A 161 -1.27 8.66 14.23
N ALA A 162 -1.37 8.81 12.91
CA ALA A 162 -2.02 9.94 12.24
C ALA A 162 -2.42 9.58 10.80
N TYR A 163 -3.24 10.44 10.19
CA TYR A 163 -3.45 10.43 8.75
C TYR A 163 -2.16 10.81 8.01
N MET A 164 -1.79 10.05 6.97
CA MET A 164 -0.68 10.31 6.06
C MET A 164 -1.26 10.76 4.72
N PRO A 165 -1.04 12.02 4.30
CA PRO A 165 -1.62 12.52 3.06
C PRO A 165 -1.13 11.77 1.82
N PRO A 166 -1.98 11.53 0.81
CA PRO A 166 -1.58 11.06 -0.51
C PRO A 166 -0.45 11.90 -1.12
N CYS A 167 0.67 11.23 -1.48
CA CYS A 167 1.83 11.87 -2.12
C CYS A 167 2.54 10.90 -3.08
N PRO A 168 1.88 10.50 -4.18
CA PRO A 168 2.43 9.48 -5.06
C PRO A 168 3.65 10.00 -5.80
N PRO A 169 4.77 9.24 -5.84
CA PRO A 169 5.98 9.69 -6.52
C PRO A 169 5.84 9.64 -8.05
N LEU A 170 5.06 8.70 -8.60
CA LEU A 170 4.93 8.48 -10.04
C LEU A 170 3.52 8.04 -10.44
N GLY A 171 2.82 8.86 -11.21
CA GLY A 171 1.51 8.54 -11.77
C GLY A 171 0.36 8.76 -10.79
N ARG A 172 -0.82 8.31 -11.19
CA ARG A 172 -2.07 8.50 -10.45
C ARG A 172 -2.40 7.23 -9.66
N HIS A 173 -2.38 7.32 -8.34
CA HIS A 173 -2.62 6.21 -7.42
C HIS A 173 -4.07 6.16 -6.96
N ARG A 174 -4.50 4.96 -6.51
CA ARG A 174 -5.78 4.68 -5.87
C ARG A 174 -5.60 4.60 -4.36
N TYR A 175 -6.35 5.42 -3.67
CA TYR A 175 -6.42 5.43 -2.20
C TYR A 175 -7.72 4.75 -1.80
N ILE A 176 -7.60 3.55 -1.25
CA ILE A 176 -8.72 2.67 -0.95
C ILE A 176 -9.04 2.81 0.53
N PHE A 177 -10.18 3.40 0.85
CA PHE A 177 -10.72 3.47 2.21
C PHE A 177 -11.65 2.29 2.41
N ARG A 178 -11.42 1.49 3.44
CA ARG A 178 -12.27 0.36 3.82
C ARG A 178 -12.71 0.47 5.26
N LEU A 179 -13.99 0.33 5.50
CA LEU A 179 -14.58 0.23 6.82
C LEU A 179 -15.04 -1.22 7.05
N TYR A 180 -14.63 -1.80 8.15
CA TYR A 180 -15.01 -3.14 8.59
C TYR A 180 -15.93 -3.04 9.80
N ALA A 181 -17.09 -3.69 9.75
CA ALA A 181 -18.01 -3.83 10.86
C ALA A 181 -17.70 -5.12 11.63
N LEU A 182 -17.49 -5.02 12.93
CA LEU A 182 -17.06 -6.14 13.79
C LEU A 182 -18.17 -6.55 14.77
N ASP A 183 -18.23 -7.84 15.10
CA ASP A 183 -19.16 -8.40 16.12
C ASP A 183 -18.65 -8.25 17.56
N VAL A 184 -17.50 -7.65 17.77
CA VAL A 184 -16.90 -7.37 19.07
C VAL A 184 -16.76 -5.84 19.27
N ALA A 185 -16.88 -5.42 20.54
CA ALA A 185 -16.79 -3.98 20.87
C ALA A 185 -15.35 -3.45 20.78
N GLN A 186 -14.37 -4.30 21.01
CA GLN A 186 -12.95 -3.94 20.96
C GLN A 186 -12.10 -5.10 20.44
N VAL A 187 -11.05 -4.76 19.70
CA VAL A 187 -9.95 -5.64 19.33
C VAL A 187 -8.68 -5.18 20.04
N HIS A 188 -7.78 -6.12 20.37
CA HIS A 188 -6.55 -5.87 21.10
C HIS A 188 -5.34 -6.30 20.23
N PRO A 189 -4.90 -5.46 19.28
CA PRO A 189 -3.83 -5.82 18.37
C PRO A 189 -2.48 -5.92 19.09
N ALA A 190 -1.67 -6.92 18.73
CA ALA A 190 -0.31 -7.09 19.25
C ALA A 190 0.66 -5.98 18.78
N SER A 191 0.37 -5.37 17.62
CA SER A 191 1.04 -4.16 17.12
C SER A 191 -0.01 -3.20 16.57
N ARG A 192 0.26 -1.89 16.64
CA ARG A 192 -0.69 -0.85 16.19
C ARG A 192 -0.59 -0.55 14.69
N ASP A 193 0.12 -1.37 13.95
CA ASP A 193 0.16 -1.31 12.49
C ASP A 193 -1.02 -2.04 11.84
N ARG A 194 -1.14 -1.92 10.52
CA ARG A 194 -2.20 -2.59 9.76
C ARG A 194 -2.24 -4.10 10.00
N ASN A 195 -1.10 -4.76 10.06
CA ASN A 195 -1.06 -6.23 10.20
C ASN A 195 -1.54 -6.66 11.58
N GLY A 196 -1.12 -5.97 12.64
CA GLY A 196 -1.59 -6.24 14.00
C GLY A 196 -3.11 -6.08 14.12
N VAL A 197 -3.67 -4.98 13.57
CA VAL A 197 -5.11 -4.73 13.60
C VAL A 197 -5.87 -5.74 12.75
N MET A 198 -5.42 -6.05 11.52
CA MET A 198 -6.04 -7.05 10.65
C MET A 198 -6.05 -8.44 11.31
N ASN A 199 -4.97 -8.83 11.97
CA ASN A 199 -4.89 -10.09 12.70
C ASN A 199 -5.87 -10.11 13.88
N ALA A 200 -5.96 -9.03 14.66
CA ALA A 200 -6.83 -8.92 15.81
C ALA A 200 -8.33 -8.94 15.44
N MET A 201 -8.71 -8.47 14.25
CA MET A 201 -10.09 -8.50 13.78
C MET A 201 -10.45 -9.78 13.00
N THR A 202 -9.50 -10.69 12.78
CA THR A 202 -9.76 -11.95 12.05
C THR A 202 -10.79 -12.79 12.79
N GLY A 203 -11.83 -13.24 12.06
CA GLY A 203 -12.94 -14.01 12.63
C GLY A 203 -14.06 -13.16 13.23
N HIS A 204 -13.88 -11.85 13.32
CA HIS A 204 -14.84 -10.91 13.89
C HIS A 204 -15.49 -10.00 12.86
N VAL A 205 -15.08 -10.05 11.60
CA VAL A 205 -15.61 -9.17 10.54
C VAL A 205 -16.95 -9.70 10.02
N LEU A 206 -18.02 -8.93 10.22
CA LEU A 206 -19.35 -9.22 9.72
C LEU A 206 -19.57 -8.78 8.29
N ALA A 207 -19.06 -7.59 7.95
CA ALA A 207 -19.19 -6.98 6.63
C ALA A 207 -18.16 -5.86 6.47
N TYR A 208 -17.98 -5.40 5.22
CA TYR A 208 -17.16 -4.21 4.95
C TYR A 208 -17.80 -3.31 3.90
N GLY A 209 -17.33 -2.06 3.85
CA GLY A 209 -17.58 -1.10 2.79
C GLY A 209 -16.27 -0.53 2.25
N GLU A 210 -16.31 -0.02 1.03
CA GLU A 210 -15.13 0.52 0.36
C GLU A 210 -15.49 1.74 -0.49
N ILE A 211 -14.68 2.79 -0.38
CA ILE A 211 -14.65 3.92 -1.31
C ILE A 211 -13.21 4.15 -1.81
N VAL A 212 -13.07 4.48 -3.09
CA VAL A 212 -11.77 4.71 -3.72
C VAL A 212 -11.68 6.16 -4.18
N GLY A 213 -10.65 6.87 -3.75
CA GLY A 213 -10.26 8.17 -4.29
C GLY A 213 -8.99 8.05 -5.13
N LEU A 214 -8.78 8.98 -6.05
CA LEU A 214 -7.63 9.02 -6.95
C LEU A 214 -6.81 10.28 -6.69
N PHE A 215 -5.47 10.17 -6.74
CA PHE A 215 -4.60 11.35 -6.68
C PHE A 215 -3.27 11.09 -7.39
N GLY A 216 -2.68 12.17 -7.96
CA GLY A 216 -1.42 12.13 -8.70
C GLY A 216 -1.60 12.25 -10.22
N GLY A 217 -0.51 12.40 -10.93
CA GLY A 217 -0.44 12.63 -12.38
C GLY A 217 0.40 13.82 -12.72
#